data_811b27410ec8631b77a4763b9bc002bd
#
_entry.id   811b27410ec8631b77a4763b9bc002bd
#
_cell.length_a   1.000
_cell.length_b   1.000
_cell.length_c   1.000
_cell.angle_alpha   90.00
_cell.angle_beta   90.00
_cell.angle_gamma   90.00
#
_symmetry.space_group_name_H-M   'P 1'
#
loop_
_entity.id
_entity.type
_entity.pdbx_description
1 polymer ?
#
loop_
_entity_poly.entity_id
_entity_poly.type
_entity_poly.pdbx_seq_one_letter_code
_entity_poly.pdbx_strand_id
1 'polypeptide(L)'
;MTTPVYIVEGFLGSGKTKLIENSLRLRHCRNVLIFQFEEGEEVLDTKEAERCSWKIRSWDRDELETHLEEVADRVEVELEIHRYEEIWVEWNGMERFGTLEKLLLSNALRRRIHIERVMYLADVEMAGMMLGQTGEGPISQVASSDVIYLRNTEDENAVKQLEHMCKALAPSTEVWEYSKEALLDELGKQKGSPLLEWLAFALLACFLLMVVALAEQRGVPLIRYFTIFMGVFLQAVPFLLLGVLISSAIQVF
;
A
#
# COMPACT_ATOMS: atom_id res chain seq x y z
N MET A 1 -10.33 -9.47 -15.57
CA MET A 1 -10.12 -9.25 -14.12
C MET A 1 -8.61 -9.29 -13.88
N THR A 2 -8.09 -8.36 -13.10
CA THR A 2 -6.68 -8.34 -12.69
C THR A 2 -6.51 -9.14 -11.40
N THR A 3 -5.37 -9.82 -11.25
CA THR A 3 -5.06 -10.61 -10.05
C THR A 3 -4.57 -9.68 -8.94
N PRO A 4 -5.13 -9.78 -7.71
CA PRO A 4 -4.70 -8.97 -6.58
C PRO A 4 -3.31 -9.39 -6.10
N VAL A 5 -2.49 -8.39 -5.74
CA VAL A 5 -1.14 -8.55 -5.20
C VAL A 5 -1.12 -8.06 -3.76
N TYR A 6 -0.71 -8.92 -2.85
CA TYR A 6 -0.44 -8.62 -1.46
C TYR A 6 1.07 -8.58 -1.24
N ILE A 7 1.57 -7.51 -0.67
CA ILE A 7 3.01 -7.30 -0.45
C ILE A 7 3.27 -7.32 1.05
N VAL A 8 4.26 -8.08 1.47
CA VAL A 8 4.72 -8.16 2.87
C VAL A 8 6.15 -7.68 2.94
N GLU A 9 6.35 -6.63 3.69
CA GLU A 9 7.60 -5.92 3.91
C GLU A 9 8.05 -6.04 5.37
N GLY A 10 9.28 -5.67 5.65
CA GLY A 10 9.85 -5.71 6.99
C GLY A 10 11.22 -6.35 7.01
N PHE A 11 11.97 -6.17 8.09
CA PHE A 11 13.33 -6.68 8.23
C PHE A 11 13.42 -8.20 8.14
N LEU A 12 14.60 -8.71 7.83
CA LEU A 12 14.90 -10.14 7.89
C LEU A 12 14.61 -10.67 9.31
N GLY A 13 13.96 -11.82 9.40
CA GLY A 13 13.58 -12.41 10.69
C GLY A 13 12.33 -11.80 11.34
N SER A 14 11.70 -10.78 10.76
CA SER A 14 10.44 -10.22 11.31
C SER A 14 9.27 -11.21 11.25
N GLY A 15 9.36 -12.29 10.45
CA GLY A 15 8.34 -13.34 10.31
C GLY A 15 7.40 -13.12 9.12
N LYS A 16 7.86 -12.46 8.05
CA LYS A 16 7.10 -12.23 6.81
C LYS A 16 6.55 -13.52 6.21
N THR A 17 7.41 -14.53 6.09
CA THR A 17 7.05 -15.86 5.57
C THR A 17 5.88 -16.47 6.34
N LYS A 18 5.93 -16.41 7.69
CA LYS A 18 4.84 -16.90 8.56
C LYS A 18 3.57 -16.07 8.43
N LEU A 19 3.68 -14.76 8.23
CA LEU A 19 2.51 -13.91 8.00
C LEU A 19 1.81 -14.33 6.72
N ILE A 20 2.57 -14.52 5.62
CA ILE A 20 2.02 -15.00 4.34
C ILE A 20 1.32 -16.35 4.53
N GLU A 21 2.02 -17.32 5.12
CA GLU A 21 1.48 -18.66 5.35
C GLU A 21 0.19 -18.63 6.19
N ASN A 22 0.20 -17.89 7.29
CA ASN A 22 -0.98 -17.73 8.15
C ASN A 22 -2.15 -17.08 7.39
N SER A 23 -1.88 -16.03 6.60
CA SER A 23 -2.89 -15.36 5.78
C SER A 23 -3.56 -16.32 4.80
N LEU A 24 -2.76 -17.09 4.07
CA LEU A 24 -3.24 -18.05 3.09
C LEU A 24 -4.05 -19.19 3.73
N ARG A 25 -3.58 -19.69 4.89
CA ARG A 25 -4.29 -20.73 5.66
C ARG A 25 -5.64 -20.22 6.20
N LEU A 26 -5.66 -19.05 6.81
CA LEU A 26 -6.87 -18.46 7.41
C LEU A 26 -7.95 -18.18 6.36
N ARG A 27 -7.56 -17.79 5.15
CA ARG A 27 -8.48 -17.49 4.06
C ARG A 27 -8.77 -18.70 3.17
N HIS A 28 -8.14 -19.85 3.43
CA HIS A 28 -8.26 -21.06 2.61
C HIS A 28 -7.92 -20.83 1.13
N CYS A 29 -6.96 -19.93 0.85
CA CYS A 29 -6.57 -19.59 -0.51
C CYS A 29 -5.93 -20.77 -1.24
N ARG A 30 -6.32 -20.93 -2.49
CA ARG A 30 -5.75 -21.95 -3.39
C ARG A 30 -5.25 -21.25 -4.66
N ASN A 31 -4.39 -21.93 -5.42
CA ASN A 31 -3.87 -21.37 -6.66
C ASN A 31 -3.18 -19.99 -6.46
N VAL A 32 -2.25 -19.92 -5.53
CA VAL A 32 -1.54 -18.70 -5.17
C VAL A 32 -0.13 -18.74 -5.75
N LEU A 33 0.32 -17.60 -6.27
CA LEU A 33 1.70 -17.38 -6.67
C LEU A 33 2.41 -16.59 -5.58
N ILE A 34 3.53 -17.09 -5.09
CA ILE A 34 4.32 -16.46 -4.03
C ILE A 34 5.68 -16.09 -4.58
N PHE A 35 6.01 -14.81 -4.53
CA PHE A 35 7.31 -14.28 -4.89
C PHE A 35 8.14 -14.03 -3.63
N GLN A 36 9.32 -14.62 -3.57
CA GLN A 36 10.29 -14.40 -2.50
C GLN A 36 11.52 -13.69 -3.08
N PHE A 37 11.78 -12.48 -2.58
CA PHE A 37 12.93 -11.66 -2.96
C PHE A 37 13.96 -11.57 -1.83
N GLU A 38 13.87 -12.45 -0.87
CA GLU A 38 14.78 -12.54 0.26
C GLU A 38 15.05 -14.01 0.58
N GLU A 39 16.32 -14.38 0.68
CA GLU A 39 16.71 -15.69 1.19
C GLU A 39 16.68 -15.63 2.72
N GLY A 40 15.57 -16.06 3.31
CA GLY A 40 15.40 -16.17 4.76
C GLY A 40 15.64 -17.60 5.24
N GLU A 41 15.87 -17.75 6.55
CA GLU A 41 15.98 -19.07 7.20
C GLU A 41 14.62 -19.79 7.28
N GLU A 42 13.51 -19.05 7.20
CA GLU A 42 12.15 -19.57 7.24
C GLU A 42 11.69 -19.98 5.84
N VAL A 43 11.44 -21.27 5.66
CA VAL A 43 10.92 -21.82 4.41
C VAL A 43 9.44 -22.09 4.58
N LEU A 44 8.65 -21.75 3.55
CA LEU A 44 7.22 -22.09 3.49
C LEU A 44 7.03 -23.61 3.59
N ASP A 45 5.96 -24.03 4.30
CA ASP A 45 5.62 -25.45 4.42
C ASP A 45 5.33 -26.06 3.04
N THR A 46 6.30 -26.82 2.52
CA THR A 46 6.22 -27.42 1.18
C THR A 46 5.05 -28.37 1.02
N LYS A 47 4.66 -29.10 2.09
CA LYS A 47 3.53 -30.03 2.06
C LYS A 47 2.20 -29.28 1.93
N GLU A 48 2.09 -28.13 2.60
CA GLU A 48 0.92 -27.30 2.50
C GLU A 48 0.87 -26.57 1.15
N ALA A 49 1.99 -26.07 0.68
CA ALA A 49 2.10 -25.47 -0.64
C ALA A 49 1.64 -26.43 -1.75
N GLU A 50 2.07 -27.69 -1.71
CA GLU A 50 1.62 -28.70 -2.66
C GLU A 50 0.11 -28.99 -2.55
N ARG A 51 -0.40 -29.14 -1.31
CA ARG A 51 -1.83 -29.42 -1.06
C ARG A 51 -2.75 -28.30 -1.53
N CYS A 52 -2.32 -27.05 -1.40
CA CYS A 52 -3.10 -25.87 -1.73
C CYS A 52 -2.76 -25.27 -3.10
N SER A 53 -1.85 -25.91 -3.85
CA SER A 53 -1.37 -25.42 -5.15
C SER A 53 -0.74 -24.04 -5.08
N TRP A 54 0.05 -23.77 -4.04
CA TRP A 54 0.85 -22.57 -3.94
C TRP A 54 2.13 -22.75 -4.74
N LYS A 55 2.38 -21.85 -5.67
CA LYS A 55 3.57 -21.86 -6.50
C LYS A 55 4.54 -20.80 -6.00
N ILE A 56 5.73 -21.24 -5.59
CA ILE A 56 6.76 -20.37 -5.04
C ILE A 56 7.78 -20.07 -6.14
N ARG A 57 8.18 -18.81 -6.27
CA ARG A 57 9.23 -18.30 -7.13
C ARG A 57 10.15 -17.42 -6.32
N SER A 58 11.43 -17.74 -6.33
CA SER A 58 12.47 -16.92 -5.71
C SER A 58 13.29 -16.24 -6.80
N TRP A 59 13.65 -15.00 -6.59
CA TRP A 59 14.56 -14.23 -7.42
C TRP A 59 15.67 -13.64 -6.58
N ASP A 60 16.86 -13.62 -7.14
CA ASP A 60 17.99 -12.97 -6.54
C ASP A 60 17.88 -11.43 -6.73
N ARG A 61 18.46 -10.70 -5.81
CA ARG A 61 18.56 -9.24 -5.83
C ARG A 61 19.18 -8.74 -7.13
N ASP A 62 20.29 -9.35 -7.55
CA ASP A 62 21.05 -8.95 -8.73
C ASP A 62 20.22 -9.06 -10.02
N GLU A 63 19.32 -10.05 -10.11
CA GLU A 63 18.39 -10.19 -11.25
C GLU A 63 17.41 -9.01 -11.32
N LEU A 64 16.90 -8.53 -10.19
CA LEU A 64 15.98 -7.39 -10.16
C LEU A 64 16.66 -6.07 -10.50
N GLU A 65 17.90 -5.86 -10.04
CA GLU A 65 18.63 -4.61 -10.32
C GLU A 65 19.08 -4.52 -11.78
N THR A 66 19.48 -5.64 -12.38
CA THR A 66 20.09 -5.67 -13.73
C THR A 66 19.13 -6.08 -14.83
N HIS A 67 18.12 -6.89 -14.54
CA HIS A 67 17.25 -7.54 -15.52
C HIS A 67 15.75 -7.43 -15.21
N LEU A 68 15.32 -6.30 -14.66
CA LEU A 68 13.94 -6.07 -14.22
C LEU A 68 12.90 -6.35 -15.31
N GLU A 69 13.16 -5.96 -16.56
CA GLU A 69 12.24 -6.21 -17.67
C GLU A 69 12.14 -7.71 -17.99
N GLU A 70 13.25 -8.45 -17.95
CA GLU A 70 13.23 -9.89 -18.17
C GLU A 70 12.47 -10.64 -17.05
N VAL A 71 12.59 -10.17 -15.80
CA VAL A 71 11.82 -10.70 -14.68
C VAL A 71 10.33 -10.42 -14.89
N ALA A 72 9.97 -9.21 -15.31
CA ALA A 72 8.59 -8.84 -15.61
C ALA A 72 7.98 -9.70 -16.71
N ASP A 73 8.72 -9.93 -17.80
CA ASP A 73 8.28 -10.78 -18.91
C ASP A 73 8.09 -12.25 -18.49
N ARG A 74 9.00 -12.79 -17.66
CA ARG A 74 8.85 -14.15 -17.10
C ARG A 74 7.59 -14.27 -16.23
N VAL A 75 7.31 -13.25 -15.41
CA VAL A 75 6.09 -13.20 -14.60
C VAL A 75 4.86 -13.08 -15.49
N GLU A 76 4.90 -12.27 -16.55
CA GLU A 76 3.80 -12.16 -17.50
C GLU A 76 3.47 -13.50 -18.14
N VAL A 77 4.47 -14.20 -18.64
CA VAL A 77 4.30 -15.55 -19.24
C VAL A 77 3.71 -16.53 -18.21
N GLU A 78 4.16 -16.47 -16.95
CA GLU A 78 3.61 -17.30 -15.88
C GLU A 78 2.12 -17.02 -15.67
N LEU A 79 1.72 -15.74 -15.66
CA LEU A 79 0.32 -15.31 -15.51
C LEU A 79 -0.55 -15.56 -16.75
N GLU A 80 0.05 -15.76 -17.92
CA GLU A 80 -0.65 -16.20 -19.13
C GLU A 80 -1.01 -17.67 -19.11
N ILE A 81 -0.07 -18.49 -18.64
CA ILE A 81 -0.20 -19.93 -18.63
C ILE A 81 -1.10 -20.39 -17.47
N HIS A 82 -0.98 -19.74 -16.33
CA HIS A 82 -1.68 -20.11 -15.11
C HIS A 82 -2.55 -18.96 -14.59
N ARG A 83 -3.76 -19.29 -14.14
CA ARG A 83 -4.64 -18.35 -13.46
C ARG A 83 -4.47 -18.49 -11.96
N TYR A 84 -3.94 -17.46 -11.33
CA TYR A 84 -3.83 -17.38 -9.87
C TYR A 84 -4.97 -16.57 -9.29
N GLU A 85 -5.47 -16.98 -8.10
CA GLU A 85 -6.46 -16.23 -7.34
C GLU A 85 -5.82 -14.99 -6.72
N GLU A 86 -4.60 -15.13 -6.23
CA GLU A 86 -3.82 -14.09 -5.56
C GLU A 86 -2.33 -14.24 -5.86
N ILE A 87 -1.62 -13.13 -5.75
CA ILE A 87 -0.16 -13.08 -5.77
C ILE A 87 0.29 -12.51 -4.43
N TRP A 88 1.24 -13.19 -3.79
CA TRP A 88 1.88 -12.71 -2.57
C TRP A 88 3.35 -12.42 -2.84
N VAL A 89 3.84 -11.31 -2.31
CA VAL A 89 5.22 -10.88 -2.46
C VAL A 89 5.85 -10.74 -1.07
N GLU A 90 6.90 -11.52 -0.83
CA GLU A 90 7.79 -11.35 0.31
C GLU A 90 8.95 -10.47 -0.13
N TRP A 91 8.91 -9.19 0.26
CA TRP A 91 9.91 -8.22 -0.17
C TRP A 91 11.12 -8.18 0.76
N ASN A 92 12.29 -7.92 0.17
CA ASN A 92 13.54 -7.79 0.92
C ASN A 92 13.51 -6.54 1.82
N GLY A 93 13.74 -6.74 3.13
CA GLY A 93 13.62 -5.69 4.14
C GLY A 93 14.62 -4.54 4.02
N MET A 94 15.67 -4.69 3.22
CA MET A 94 16.70 -3.66 3.01
C MET A 94 16.52 -2.90 1.68
N GLU A 95 15.62 -3.38 0.81
CA GLU A 95 15.42 -2.80 -0.51
C GLU A 95 14.33 -1.72 -0.51
N ARG A 96 14.46 -0.74 -1.43
CA ARG A 96 13.44 0.30 -1.59
C ARG A 96 12.16 -0.29 -2.20
N PHE A 97 11.03 0.10 -1.67
CA PHE A 97 9.72 -0.25 -2.25
C PHE A 97 9.61 0.13 -3.73
N GLY A 98 10.15 1.29 -4.12
CA GLY A 98 10.10 1.77 -5.50
C GLY A 98 10.75 0.83 -6.54
N THR A 99 11.64 -0.08 -6.15
CA THR A 99 12.18 -1.11 -7.04
C THR A 99 11.11 -2.17 -7.34
N LEU A 100 10.40 -2.65 -6.33
CA LEU A 100 9.27 -3.56 -6.48
C LEU A 100 8.13 -2.91 -7.27
N GLU A 101 7.82 -1.66 -6.95
CA GLU A 101 6.78 -0.90 -7.64
C GLU A 101 7.04 -0.80 -9.15
N LYS A 102 8.28 -0.51 -9.56
CA LYS A 102 8.67 -0.50 -10.98
C LYS A 102 8.44 -1.84 -11.66
N LEU A 103 8.74 -2.95 -10.98
CA LEU A 103 8.45 -4.30 -11.48
C LEU A 103 6.95 -4.50 -11.69
N LEU A 104 6.16 -4.27 -10.65
CA LEU A 104 4.72 -4.54 -10.66
C LEU A 104 3.94 -3.60 -11.60
N LEU A 105 4.39 -2.35 -11.77
CA LEU A 105 3.80 -1.36 -12.69
C LEU A 105 4.41 -1.40 -14.09
N SER A 106 5.29 -2.35 -14.40
CA SER A 106 5.84 -2.54 -15.74
C SER A 106 4.73 -2.70 -16.80
N ASN A 107 5.07 -2.44 -18.06
CA ASN A 107 4.09 -2.57 -19.16
C ASN A 107 3.53 -3.98 -19.29
N ALA A 108 4.33 -4.99 -18.95
CA ALA A 108 3.97 -6.39 -18.96
C ALA A 108 2.90 -6.71 -17.90
N LEU A 109 3.05 -6.20 -16.67
CA LEU A 109 2.26 -6.64 -15.53
C LEU A 109 1.07 -5.75 -15.19
N ARG A 110 1.16 -4.42 -15.36
CA ARG A 110 0.15 -3.44 -14.91
C ARG A 110 -1.28 -3.67 -15.41
N ARG A 111 -1.46 -4.45 -16.49
CA ARG A 111 -2.79 -4.79 -17.04
C ARG A 111 -3.35 -6.10 -16.49
N ARG A 112 -2.49 -6.89 -15.84
CA ARG A 112 -2.82 -8.24 -15.36
C ARG A 112 -2.99 -8.30 -13.85
N ILE A 113 -2.31 -7.41 -13.13
CA ILE A 113 -2.29 -7.38 -11.66
C ILE A 113 -2.68 -6.00 -11.13
N HIS A 114 -3.01 -5.94 -9.84
CA HIS A 114 -3.16 -4.69 -9.09
C HIS A 114 -2.69 -4.92 -7.66
N ILE A 115 -2.07 -3.90 -7.08
CA ILE A 115 -1.65 -3.95 -5.66
C ILE A 115 -2.90 -3.76 -4.81
N GLU A 116 -3.26 -4.83 -4.06
CA GLU A 116 -4.41 -4.82 -3.17
C GLU A 116 -4.02 -4.31 -1.78
N ARG A 117 -2.86 -4.75 -1.26
CA ARG A 117 -2.42 -4.37 0.08
C ARG A 117 -0.91 -4.42 0.21
N VAL A 118 -0.34 -3.43 0.88
CA VAL A 118 1.06 -3.39 1.31
C VAL A 118 1.10 -3.42 2.83
N MET A 119 1.71 -4.46 3.40
CA MET A 119 1.76 -4.73 4.84
C MET A 119 3.21 -4.71 5.32
N TYR A 120 3.53 -3.87 6.28
CA TYR A 120 4.84 -3.87 6.92
C TYR A 120 4.79 -4.64 8.24
N LEU A 121 5.67 -5.60 8.42
CA LEU A 121 5.78 -6.38 9.65
C LEU A 121 7.01 -5.95 10.44
N ALA A 122 6.78 -5.31 11.57
CA ALA A 122 7.81 -4.79 12.45
C ALA A 122 7.92 -5.63 13.72
N ASP A 123 9.09 -6.19 13.95
CA ASP A 123 9.50 -6.63 15.28
C ASP A 123 9.89 -5.37 16.09
N VAL A 124 9.24 -5.15 17.24
CA VAL A 124 9.34 -3.87 17.97
C VAL A 124 10.77 -3.55 18.37
N GLU A 125 11.49 -4.55 18.88
CA GLU A 125 12.87 -4.36 19.33
C GLU A 125 13.80 -4.10 18.14
N MET A 126 13.74 -4.94 17.12
CA MET A 126 14.59 -4.84 15.93
C MET A 126 14.30 -3.57 15.12
N ALA A 127 13.03 -3.29 14.83
CA ALA A 127 12.63 -2.14 14.01
C ALA A 127 12.97 -0.82 14.72
N GLY A 128 12.77 -0.73 16.04
CA GLY A 128 13.12 0.44 16.82
C GLY A 128 14.61 0.80 16.75
N MET A 129 15.48 -0.21 16.71
CA MET A 129 16.92 0.00 16.56
C MET A 129 17.32 0.31 15.12
N MET A 130 16.72 -0.34 14.15
CA MET A 130 17.22 -0.35 12.76
C MET A 130 16.62 0.75 11.88
N LEU A 131 15.36 1.14 12.06
CA LEU A 131 14.69 2.11 11.17
C LEU A 131 15.42 3.45 11.04
N GLY A 132 16.14 3.89 12.08
CA GLY A 132 16.94 5.12 12.06
C GLY A 132 18.36 4.95 11.52
N GLN A 133 18.83 3.71 11.29
CA GLN A 133 20.25 3.42 11.01
C GLN A 133 20.49 2.75 9.66
N THR A 134 19.47 2.16 9.03
CA THR A 134 19.62 1.27 7.87
C THR A 134 19.37 1.93 6.51
N GLY A 135 19.20 3.25 6.47
CA GLY A 135 19.07 3.98 5.20
C GLY A 135 17.63 4.05 4.65
N GLU A 136 17.52 4.33 3.35
CA GLU A 136 16.24 4.68 2.72
C GLU A 136 15.33 3.49 2.41
N GLY A 137 15.86 2.28 2.32
CA GLY A 137 15.08 1.08 1.99
C GLY A 137 13.91 0.87 2.98
N PRO A 138 14.19 0.57 4.26
CA PRO A 138 13.16 0.37 5.26
C PRO A 138 12.23 1.57 5.47
N ILE A 139 12.77 2.80 5.37
CA ILE A 139 11.96 4.03 5.45
C ILE A 139 10.95 4.09 4.31
N SER A 140 11.37 3.75 3.09
CA SER A 140 10.46 3.74 1.92
C SER A 140 9.38 2.67 2.04
N GLN A 141 9.68 1.53 2.66
CA GLN A 141 8.72 0.46 2.91
C GLN A 141 7.66 0.90 3.93
N VAL A 142 8.06 1.45 5.06
CA VAL A 142 7.11 2.01 6.04
C VAL A 142 6.22 3.07 5.40
N ALA A 143 6.81 3.97 4.60
CA ALA A 143 6.07 5.06 3.96
C ALA A 143 5.07 4.58 2.89
N SER A 144 5.31 3.43 2.25
CA SER A 144 4.44 2.86 1.22
C SER A 144 3.40 1.88 1.76
N SER A 145 3.48 1.51 3.04
CA SER A 145 2.59 0.52 3.63
C SER A 145 1.19 1.05 3.89
N ASP A 146 0.18 0.24 3.58
CA ASP A 146 -1.22 0.51 3.93
C ASP A 146 -1.47 0.24 5.44
N VAL A 147 -0.76 -0.77 6.00
CA VAL A 147 -0.86 -1.17 7.41
C VAL A 147 0.49 -1.63 7.95
N ILE A 148 0.73 -1.37 9.22
CA ILE A 148 1.94 -1.80 9.95
C ILE A 148 1.51 -2.71 11.08
N TYR A 149 2.06 -3.93 11.13
CA TYR A 149 1.86 -4.88 12.21
C TYR A 149 3.06 -4.91 13.13
N LEU A 150 2.82 -4.72 14.43
CA LEU A 150 3.83 -4.79 15.48
C LEU A 150 3.84 -6.18 16.13
N ARG A 151 5.01 -6.77 16.25
CA ARG A 151 5.25 -8.03 16.97
C ARG A 151 6.17 -7.78 18.17
N ASN A 152 6.11 -8.70 19.15
CA ASN A 152 6.91 -8.62 20.37
C ASN A 152 6.65 -7.29 21.10
N THR A 153 5.38 -7.08 21.47
CA THR A 153 4.83 -5.82 22.00
C THR A 153 4.89 -5.75 23.54
N GLU A 154 5.74 -6.56 24.20
CA GLU A 154 5.83 -6.64 25.66
C GLU A 154 6.35 -5.33 26.29
N ASP A 155 7.20 -4.58 25.59
CA ASP A 155 7.68 -3.27 26.04
C ASP A 155 6.80 -2.14 25.48
N GLU A 156 5.85 -1.66 26.29
CA GLU A 156 4.96 -0.56 25.92
C GLU A 156 5.70 0.73 25.51
N ASN A 157 6.89 1.01 26.07
CA ASN A 157 7.63 2.22 25.72
C ASN A 157 8.25 2.08 24.33
N ALA A 158 8.83 0.92 24.03
CA ALA A 158 9.38 0.62 22.71
C ALA A 158 8.26 0.63 21.65
N VAL A 159 7.08 0.08 21.95
CA VAL A 159 5.90 0.13 21.09
C VAL A 159 5.52 1.57 20.77
N LYS A 160 5.32 2.43 21.77
CA LYS A 160 4.95 3.84 21.58
C LYS A 160 5.99 4.61 20.78
N GLN A 161 7.27 4.35 21.02
CA GLN A 161 8.36 5.00 20.28
C GLN A 161 8.34 4.59 18.81
N LEU A 162 8.21 3.29 18.53
CA LEU A 162 8.14 2.78 17.16
C LEU A 162 6.88 3.27 16.44
N GLU A 163 5.74 3.26 17.11
CA GLU A 163 4.48 3.79 16.57
C GLU A 163 4.63 5.27 16.19
N HIS A 164 5.24 6.07 17.05
CA HIS A 164 5.51 7.48 16.77
C HIS A 164 6.43 7.64 15.54
N MET A 165 7.48 6.83 15.42
CA MET A 165 8.37 6.84 14.25
C MET A 165 7.62 6.45 12.98
N CYS A 166 6.83 5.39 13.02
CA CYS A 166 6.01 4.96 11.88
C CYS A 166 5.01 6.03 11.45
N LYS A 167 4.32 6.66 12.41
CA LYS A 167 3.37 7.75 12.14
C LYS A 167 4.03 9.02 11.60
N ALA A 168 5.28 9.29 11.97
CA ALA A 168 6.05 10.39 11.38
C ALA A 168 6.40 10.14 9.91
N LEU A 169 6.67 8.88 9.53
CA LEU A 169 6.97 8.48 8.15
C LEU A 169 5.72 8.29 7.30
N ALA A 170 4.66 7.75 7.88
CA ALA A 170 3.40 7.41 7.22
C ALA A 170 2.20 7.82 8.08
N PRO A 171 1.78 9.10 8.09
CA PRO A 171 0.75 9.62 9.00
C PRO A 171 -0.63 8.96 8.85
N SER A 172 -0.97 8.53 7.64
CA SER A 172 -2.26 7.90 7.31
C SER A 172 -2.30 6.39 7.53
N THR A 173 -1.14 5.75 7.74
CA THR A 173 -1.03 4.30 7.87
C THR A 173 -1.53 3.83 9.23
N GLU A 174 -2.35 2.81 9.25
CA GLU A 174 -2.82 2.18 10.48
C GLU A 174 -1.71 1.32 11.10
N VAL A 175 -1.57 1.39 12.42
CA VAL A 175 -0.58 0.59 13.18
C VAL A 175 -1.34 -0.30 14.14
N TRP A 176 -1.12 -1.62 14.06
CA TRP A 176 -1.81 -2.61 14.84
C TRP A 176 -0.84 -3.58 15.50
N GLU A 177 -1.20 -4.09 16.66
CA GLU A 177 -0.55 -5.27 17.20
C GLU A 177 -0.88 -6.48 16.32
N TYR A 178 0.13 -7.28 15.97
CA TYR A 178 -0.07 -8.44 15.13
C TYR A 178 -0.89 -9.51 15.86
N SER A 179 -2.07 -9.76 15.35
CA SER A 179 -2.93 -10.87 15.74
C SER A 179 -3.59 -11.50 14.52
N LYS A 180 -4.08 -12.73 14.68
CA LYS A 180 -4.80 -13.40 13.58
C LYS A 180 -6.10 -12.66 13.24
N GLU A 181 -6.76 -12.11 14.25
CA GLU A 181 -7.98 -11.34 14.12
C GLU A 181 -7.75 -10.03 13.36
N ALA A 182 -6.71 -9.27 13.74
CA ALA A 182 -6.32 -8.04 13.04
C ALA A 182 -5.96 -8.30 11.57
N LEU A 183 -5.24 -9.40 11.31
CA LEU A 183 -4.86 -9.80 9.96
C LEU A 183 -6.09 -10.16 9.11
N LEU A 184 -7.05 -10.92 9.65
CA LEU A 184 -8.29 -11.27 8.93
C LEU A 184 -9.17 -10.06 8.66
N ASP A 185 -9.28 -9.15 9.62
CA ASP A 185 -10.04 -7.90 9.45
C ASP A 185 -9.44 -7.06 8.32
N GLU A 186 -8.13 -6.90 8.30
CA GLU A 186 -7.44 -6.13 7.25
C GLU A 186 -7.57 -6.78 5.86
N LEU A 187 -7.36 -8.08 5.77
CA LEU A 187 -7.49 -8.81 4.50
C LEU A 187 -8.95 -8.89 4.01
N GLY A 188 -9.92 -8.67 4.89
CA GLY A 188 -11.34 -8.55 4.55
C GLY A 188 -11.72 -7.16 4.02
N LYS A 189 -10.92 -6.15 4.30
CA LYS A 189 -11.13 -4.79 3.78
C LYS A 189 -10.71 -4.75 2.31
N GLN A 190 -11.68 -4.86 1.39
CA GLN A 190 -11.38 -4.58 -0.02
C GLN A 190 -11.03 -3.08 -0.17
N LYS A 191 -9.94 -2.77 -0.82
CA LYS A 191 -9.68 -1.40 -1.29
C LYS A 191 -10.88 -0.98 -2.15
N GLY A 192 -11.62 0.03 -1.70
CA GLY A 192 -12.81 0.51 -2.41
C GLY A 192 -12.49 0.72 -3.89
N SER A 193 -13.29 0.14 -4.78
CA SER A 193 -13.01 0.28 -6.20
C SER A 193 -13.04 1.77 -6.55
N PRO A 194 -12.01 2.32 -7.22
CA PRO A 194 -12.01 3.74 -7.62
C PRO A 194 -13.24 4.12 -8.43
N LEU A 195 -13.86 3.14 -9.09
CA LEU A 195 -15.10 3.31 -9.83
C LEU A 195 -16.29 3.68 -8.92
N LEU A 196 -16.34 3.13 -7.69
CA LEU A 196 -17.39 3.45 -6.72
C LEU A 196 -17.23 4.89 -6.19
N GLU A 197 -15.98 5.32 -5.97
CA GLU A 197 -15.68 6.71 -5.57
C GLU A 197 -16.05 7.70 -6.69
N TRP A 198 -15.67 7.40 -7.94
CA TRP A 198 -16.04 8.22 -9.09
C TRP A 198 -17.56 8.28 -9.29
N LEU A 199 -18.28 7.18 -9.08
CA LEU A 199 -19.75 7.15 -9.10
C LEU A 199 -20.34 8.02 -7.98
N ALA A 200 -19.78 7.98 -6.78
CA ALA A 200 -20.23 8.83 -5.68
C ALA A 200 -20.01 10.31 -5.99
N PHE A 201 -18.85 10.69 -6.56
CA PHE A 201 -18.59 12.05 -7.01
C PHE A 201 -19.52 12.47 -8.15
N ALA A 202 -19.78 11.60 -9.12
CA ALA A 202 -20.69 11.88 -10.22
C ALA A 202 -22.14 12.08 -9.73
N LEU A 203 -22.62 11.25 -8.80
CA LEU A 203 -23.93 11.39 -8.17
C LEU A 203 -24.05 12.69 -7.37
N LEU A 204 -23.00 13.04 -6.61
CA LEU A 204 -22.94 14.32 -5.88
C LEU A 204 -23.01 15.51 -6.84
N ALA A 205 -22.23 15.47 -7.91
CA ALA A 205 -22.26 16.53 -8.94
C ALA A 205 -23.63 16.65 -9.61
N CYS A 206 -24.27 15.54 -10.00
CA CYS A 206 -25.63 15.53 -10.54
C CYS A 206 -26.65 16.08 -9.54
N PHE A 207 -26.53 15.72 -8.26
CA PHE A 207 -27.40 16.23 -7.21
C PHE A 207 -27.27 17.75 -7.07
N LEU A 208 -26.03 18.28 -7.04
CA LEU A 208 -25.76 19.72 -6.97
C LEU A 208 -26.34 20.46 -8.20
N LEU A 209 -26.16 19.91 -9.40
CA LEU A 209 -26.73 20.49 -10.63
C LEU A 209 -28.27 20.51 -10.58
N MET A 210 -28.88 19.44 -10.07
CA MET A 210 -30.33 19.37 -9.90
C MET A 210 -30.82 20.42 -8.89
N VAL A 211 -30.12 20.62 -7.78
CA VAL A 211 -30.46 21.65 -6.79
C VAL A 211 -30.37 23.05 -7.39
N VAL A 212 -29.32 23.32 -8.18
CA VAL A 212 -29.17 24.61 -8.88
C VAL A 212 -30.32 24.83 -9.86
N ALA A 213 -30.66 23.84 -10.68
CA ALA A 213 -31.76 23.93 -11.65
C ALA A 213 -33.12 24.19 -10.98
N LEU A 214 -33.40 23.49 -9.86
CA LEU A 214 -34.63 23.70 -9.09
C LEU A 214 -34.70 25.07 -8.44
N ALA A 215 -33.57 25.59 -7.96
CA ALA A 215 -33.48 26.90 -7.37
C ALA A 215 -33.71 28.01 -8.42
N GLU A 216 -33.18 27.87 -9.62
CA GLU A 216 -33.44 28.79 -10.74
C GLU A 216 -34.91 28.81 -11.13
N GLN A 217 -35.57 27.63 -11.20
CA GLN A 217 -37.02 27.57 -11.45
C GLN A 217 -37.85 28.31 -10.39
N ARG A 218 -37.34 28.39 -9.15
CA ARG A 218 -37.98 29.13 -8.05
C ARG A 218 -37.59 30.62 -7.99
N GLY A 219 -36.83 31.10 -8.97
CA GLY A 219 -36.39 32.48 -9.06
C GLY A 219 -35.24 32.86 -8.11
N VAL A 220 -34.54 31.88 -7.57
CA VAL A 220 -33.34 32.09 -6.76
C VAL A 220 -32.11 32.09 -7.67
N PRO A 221 -31.41 33.20 -7.89
CA PRO A 221 -30.30 33.29 -8.85
C PRO A 221 -29.01 32.72 -8.25
N LEU A 222 -28.97 31.41 -7.95
CA LEU A 222 -27.81 30.72 -7.34
C LEU A 222 -26.54 30.86 -8.17
N ILE A 223 -26.62 30.82 -9.49
CA ILE A 223 -25.46 31.00 -10.38
C ILE A 223 -24.83 32.39 -10.13
N ARG A 224 -25.63 33.41 -9.92
CA ARG A 224 -25.12 34.77 -9.63
C ARG A 224 -24.36 34.82 -8.30
N TYR A 225 -24.90 34.18 -7.26
CA TYR A 225 -24.21 34.08 -5.97
C TYR A 225 -22.93 33.27 -6.07
N PHE A 226 -22.95 32.17 -6.81
CA PHE A 226 -21.76 31.35 -7.04
C PHE A 226 -20.67 32.10 -7.82
N THR A 227 -21.04 32.87 -8.84
CA THR A 227 -20.10 33.71 -9.60
C THR A 227 -19.44 34.77 -8.72
N ILE A 228 -20.23 35.41 -7.85
CA ILE A 228 -19.69 36.39 -6.89
C ILE A 228 -18.74 35.72 -5.89
N PHE A 229 -19.15 34.58 -5.33
CA PHE A 229 -18.32 33.80 -4.41
C PHE A 229 -17.00 33.37 -5.06
N MET A 230 -17.03 32.81 -6.26
CA MET A 230 -15.83 32.42 -7.00
C MET A 230 -14.94 33.59 -7.35
N GLY A 231 -15.53 34.75 -7.67
CA GLY A 231 -14.76 35.98 -7.90
C GLY A 231 -13.96 36.40 -6.66
N VAL A 232 -14.59 36.41 -5.48
CA VAL A 232 -13.93 36.70 -4.21
C VAL A 232 -12.86 35.67 -3.86
N PHE A 233 -13.19 34.37 -4.07
CA PHE A 233 -12.25 33.27 -3.81
C PHE A 233 -11.01 33.38 -4.68
N LEU A 234 -11.16 33.58 -5.99
CA LEU A 234 -10.04 33.75 -6.93
C LEU A 234 -9.16 34.97 -6.59
N GLN A 235 -9.74 36.03 -6.06
CA GLN A 235 -8.97 37.19 -5.57
C GLN A 235 -8.15 36.85 -4.31
N ALA A 236 -8.65 35.95 -3.45
CA ALA A 236 -7.96 35.56 -2.21
C ALA A 236 -6.79 34.60 -2.45
N VAL A 237 -6.84 33.76 -3.51
CA VAL A 237 -5.82 32.74 -3.82
C VAL A 237 -4.39 33.28 -3.91
N PRO A 238 -4.08 34.39 -4.60
CA PRO A 238 -2.73 34.95 -4.64
C PRO A 238 -2.18 35.31 -3.26
N PHE A 239 -3.04 35.85 -2.39
CA PHE A 239 -2.64 36.23 -1.04
C PHE A 239 -2.39 35.02 -0.15
N LEU A 240 -3.20 33.96 -0.28
CA LEU A 240 -3.00 32.71 0.43
C LEU A 240 -1.68 32.05 0.00
N LEU A 241 -1.41 31.99 -1.31
CA LEU A 241 -0.15 31.47 -1.85
C LEU A 241 1.06 32.27 -1.36
N LEU A 242 0.97 33.60 -1.36
CA LEU A 242 2.03 34.47 -0.85
C LEU A 242 2.27 34.23 0.64
N GLY A 243 1.20 34.09 1.45
CA GLY A 243 1.29 33.77 2.86
C GLY A 243 1.97 32.45 3.15
N VAL A 244 1.64 31.40 2.39
CA VAL A 244 2.28 30.06 2.48
C VAL A 244 3.76 30.15 2.10
N LEU A 245 4.11 30.86 1.01
CA LEU A 245 5.49 31.03 0.56
C LEU A 245 6.34 31.78 1.61
N ILE A 246 5.82 32.85 2.18
CA ILE A 246 6.49 33.61 3.25
C ILE A 246 6.68 32.74 4.50
N SER A 247 5.63 32.03 4.92
CA SER A 247 5.69 31.12 6.07
C SER A 247 6.71 30.00 5.87
N SER A 248 6.75 29.41 4.68
CA SER A 248 7.73 28.38 4.32
C SER A 248 9.17 28.93 4.28
N ALA A 249 9.35 30.16 3.79
CA ALA A 249 10.66 30.81 3.77
C ALA A 249 11.19 31.09 5.18
N ILE A 250 10.31 31.51 6.12
CA ILE A 250 10.69 31.77 7.51
C ILE A 250 11.08 30.46 8.26
N GLN A 251 10.51 29.30 7.87
CA GLN A 251 10.85 28.01 8.49
C GLN A 251 12.18 27.44 8.00
N VAL A 252 12.69 27.90 6.86
CA VAL A 252 13.93 27.40 6.26
C VAL A 252 15.16 28.23 6.67
N PHE A 253 14.97 29.45 7.16
CA PHE A 253 16.00 30.35 7.69
C PHE A 253 15.86 30.53 9.20
#